data_6665efe0d2c3eb42bf4005578e755392
#
_entry.id   6665efe0d2c3eb42bf4005578e755392
#
_cell.length_a   1.000
_cell.length_b   1.000
_cell.length_c   1.000
_cell.angle_alpha   90.00
_cell.angle_beta   90.00
_cell.angle_gamma   90.00
#
_symmetry.space_group_name_H-M   'P 1'
#
loop_
_entity.id
_entity.type
_entity.pdbx_description
1 polymer ?
#
loop_
_entity_poly.entity_id
_entity_poly.type
_entity_poly.pdbx_seq_one_letter_code
_entity_poly.pdbx_strand_id
1 'polypeptide(L)'
;MSMENIAGARKPAKREDEHTVAGEHRMMRRADREVTDPERIAAIIAACDIVEVAYADAEGLTIVPLNFGFDYEYDEATGKLTLWFHSAPRGRKLDAIRAAAGGRLPVAFTMQTDCEVVAGRTTCNWGETFKSIVGNGTASLVEDLDECRHGLQTLMAQQAHMPNVEFTDAQVRSVTVWK
;
A
#
# COMPACT_ATOMS: atom_id res chain seq x y z
N MET A 1 37.12 50.76 19.06
CA MET A 1 35.81 50.39 18.53
C MET A 1 35.83 48.90 18.24
N SER A 2 35.19 48.14 19.13
CA SER A 2 35.24 46.67 19.18
C SER A 2 34.40 46.03 18.07
N MET A 3 34.96 45.07 17.38
CA MET A 3 34.20 44.15 16.49
C MET A 3 33.68 43.03 17.37
N GLU A 4 32.34 42.95 17.48
CA GLU A 4 31.69 41.83 18.16
C GLU A 4 31.57 40.65 17.24
N ASN A 5 31.96 39.55 17.79
CA ASN A 5 32.01 38.20 17.27
C ASN A 5 30.60 37.60 17.17
N ILE A 6 30.11 37.30 15.97
CA ILE A 6 28.85 36.55 15.78
C ILE A 6 29.17 35.08 15.85
N ALA A 7 28.88 34.49 16.99
CA ALA A 7 29.08 33.08 17.29
C ALA A 7 28.06 32.17 16.58
N GLY A 8 28.58 31.15 15.89
CA GLY A 8 28.13 29.76 16.00
C GLY A 8 26.69 29.40 15.64
N ALA A 9 26.43 29.14 14.36
CA ALA A 9 25.33 28.27 13.99
C ALA A 9 25.54 26.84 14.53
N ARG A 10 24.74 26.44 15.52
CA ARG A 10 24.70 25.06 16.02
C ARG A 10 24.30 24.10 14.89
N LYS A 11 25.17 23.17 14.55
CA LYS A 11 24.79 21.98 13.74
C LYS A 11 23.65 21.24 14.45
N PRO A 12 22.59 20.82 13.71
CA PRO A 12 21.57 19.96 14.31
C PRO A 12 22.20 18.66 14.77
N ALA A 13 21.90 18.25 15.99
CA ALA A 13 22.33 16.97 16.55
C ALA A 13 21.84 15.83 15.64
N LYS A 14 22.74 14.87 15.35
CA LYS A 14 22.35 13.57 14.75
C LYS A 14 21.33 12.93 15.68
N ARG A 15 20.10 12.71 15.16
CA ARG A 15 19.16 11.79 15.80
C ARG A 15 19.79 10.41 15.74
N GLU A 16 19.95 9.79 16.88
CA GLU A 16 20.24 8.37 17.00
C GLU A 16 19.09 7.60 16.37
N ASP A 17 19.43 6.65 15.48
CA ASP A 17 18.45 5.77 14.85
C ASP A 17 17.79 4.88 15.93
N GLU A 18 16.64 5.29 16.43
CA GLU A 18 15.80 4.42 17.22
C GLU A 18 15.35 3.25 16.32
N HIS A 19 15.83 2.06 16.61
CA HIS A 19 15.36 0.80 16.04
C HIS A 19 13.89 0.63 16.42
N THR A 20 12.99 0.88 15.49
CA THR A 20 11.56 0.62 15.67
C THR A 20 11.33 -0.88 15.80
N VAL A 21 10.72 -1.29 16.90
CA VAL A 21 10.22 -2.64 17.13
C VAL A 21 9.12 -2.94 16.10
N ALA A 22 9.08 -4.16 15.55
CA ALA A 22 8.06 -4.55 14.56
C ALA A 22 6.65 -4.33 15.13
N GLY A 23 5.91 -3.40 14.56
CA GLY A 23 4.55 -3.02 14.96
C GLY A 23 4.35 -1.54 15.28
N GLU A 24 5.40 -0.75 15.47
CA GLU A 24 5.27 0.69 15.67
C GLU A 24 5.30 1.45 14.33
N HIS A 25 4.31 2.32 14.15
CA HIS A 25 4.24 3.20 12.98
C HIS A 25 5.40 4.22 13.04
N ARG A 26 6.29 4.16 12.06
CA ARG A 26 7.36 5.15 11.94
C ARG A 26 6.79 6.49 11.52
N MET A 27 6.97 7.53 12.35
CA MET A 27 6.56 8.90 12.04
C MET A 27 7.12 9.37 10.69
N MET A 28 6.27 9.96 9.87
CA MET A 28 6.70 10.56 8.61
C MET A 28 7.65 11.73 8.86
N ARG A 29 8.74 11.82 8.09
CA ARG A 29 9.65 12.98 8.14
C ARG A 29 8.93 14.29 7.81
N ARG A 30 7.96 14.24 6.91
CA ARG A 30 7.08 15.34 6.51
C ARG A 30 5.70 15.15 7.13
N ALA A 31 5.64 15.28 8.47
CA ALA A 31 4.38 15.14 9.21
C ALA A 31 3.30 16.14 8.76
N ASP A 32 3.70 17.27 8.16
CA ASP A 32 2.80 18.25 7.55
C ASP A 32 2.01 17.72 6.33
N ARG A 33 2.41 16.55 5.79
CA ARG A 33 1.76 15.86 4.67
C ARG A 33 1.05 14.57 5.08
N GLU A 34 1.14 14.20 6.33
CA GLU A 34 0.51 12.99 6.83
C GLU A 34 -1.02 13.13 6.82
N VAL A 35 -1.69 12.12 6.29
CA VAL A 35 -3.15 12.00 6.31
C VAL A 35 -3.51 10.95 7.35
N THR A 36 -4.13 11.39 8.45
CA THR A 36 -4.56 10.53 9.56
C THR A 36 -6.08 10.31 9.60
N ASP A 37 -6.83 11.11 8.86
CA ASP A 37 -8.29 10.99 8.76
C ASP A 37 -8.65 9.74 7.96
N PRO A 38 -9.37 8.76 8.56
CA PRO A 38 -9.71 7.50 7.91
C PRO A 38 -10.58 7.67 6.66
N GLU A 39 -11.50 8.63 6.63
CA GLU A 39 -12.35 8.87 5.46
C GLU A 39 -11.51 9.37 4.27
N ARG A 40 -10.52 10.22 4.55
CA ARG A 40 -9.58 10.68 3.52
C ARG A 40 -8.66 9.56 3.04
N ILE A 41 -8.22 8.67 3.94
CA ILE A 41 -7.45 7.48 3.58
C ILE A 41 -8.28 6.59 2.66
N ALA A 42 -9.53 6.28 3.02
CA ALA A 42 -10.44 5.50 2.20
C ALA A 42 -10.64 6.12 0.81
N ALA A 43 -10.82 7.44 0.74
CA ALA A 43 -10.98 8.16 -0.52
C ALA A 43 -9.71 8.10 -1.40
N ILE A 44 -8.51 8.14 -0.82
CA ILE A 44 -7.25 7.97 -1.55
C ILE A 44 -7.16 6.55 -2.12
N ILE A 45 -7.46 5.53 -1.32
CA ILE A 45 -7.43 4.13 -1.77
C ILE A 45 -8.42 3.93 -2.93
N ALA A 46 -9.65 4.43 -2.79
CA ALA A 46 -10.69 4.32 -3.80
C ALA A 46 -10.33 5.03 -5.12
N ALA A 47 -9.50 6.06 -5.07
CA ALA A 47 -9.05 6.81 -6.24
C ALA A 47 -7.82 6.20 -6.93
N CYS A 48 -7.22 5.14 -6.37
CA CYS A 48 -6.09 4.46 -6.97
C CYS A 48 -6.56 3.31 -7.87
N ASP A 49 -6.01 3.21 -9.08
CA ASP A 49 -6.36 2.14 -10.03
C ASP A 49 -5.45 0.91 -9.88
N ILE A 50 -4.20 1.12 -9.49
CA ILE A 50 -3.15 0.11 -9.43
C ILE A 50 -2.46 0.18 -8.07
N VAL A 51 -2.10 -0.99 -7.55
CA VAL A 51 -1.18 -1.12 -6.41
C VAL A 51 0.07 -1.88 -6.84
N GLU A 52 1.23 -1.36 -6.50
CA GLU A 52 2.51 -2.05 -6.65
C GLU A 52 2.81 -2.84 -5.38
N VAL A 53 2.92 -4.16 -5.53
CA VAL A 53 3.21 -5.08 -4.42
C VAL A 53 4.62 -5.64 -4.57
N ALA A 54 5.46 -5.40 -3.56
CA ALA A 54 6.84 -5.88 -3.48
C ALA A 54 6.94 -7.06 -2.51
N TYR A 55 7.71 -8.08 -2.89
CA TYR A 55 8.03 -9.22 -2.04
C TYR A 55 9.40 -9.80 -2.39
N ALA A 56 9.90 -10.71 -1.55
CA ALA A 56 11.09 -11.48 -1.79
C ALA A 56 10.76 -12.98 -1.83
N ASP A 57 11.37 -13.71 -2.75
CA ASP A 57 11.29 -15.15 -2.85
C ASP A 57 12.68 -15.75 -3.17
N ALA A 58 12.74 -17.03 -3.54
CA ALA A 58 14.00 -17.69 -3.88
C ALA A 58 14.71 -17.11 -5.12
N GLU A 59 13.99 -16.39 -5.99
CA GLU A 59 14.53 -15.71 -7.16
C GLU A 59 14.98 -14.27 -6.85
N GLY A 60 14.73 -13.77 -5.63
CA GLY A 60 15.10 -12.44 -5.16
C GLY A 60 13.91 -11.48 -5.02
N LEU A 61 14.22 -10.20 -4.90
CA LEU A 61 13.23 -9.13 -4.77
C LEU A 61 12.50 -8.92 -6.09
N THR A 62 11.20 -8.66 -6.00
CA THR A 62 10.36 -8.30 -7.15
C THR A 62 9.27 -7.32 -6.75
N ILE A 63 8.75 -6.59 -7.74
CA ILE A 63 7.60 -5.69 -7.61
C ILE A 63 6.62 -6.03 -8.74
N VAL A 64 5.34 -6.08 -8.42
CA VAL A 64 4.28 -6.42 -9.39
C VAL A 64 3.18 -5.37 -9.30
N PRO A 65 2.85 -4.66 -10.39
CA PRO A 65 1.65 -3.83 -10.47
C PRO A 65 0.41 -4.72 -10.62
N LEU A 66 -0.63 -4.42 -9.85
CA LEU A 66 -1.83 -5.24 -9.75
C LEU A 66 -3.10 -4.38 -9.68
N ASN A 67 -4.16 -4.85 -10.33
CA ASN A 67 -5.50 -4.40 -10.04
C ASN A 67 -5.93 -4.99 -8.69
N PHE A 68 -6.71 -4.27 -7.92
CA PHE A 68 -7.13 -4.68 -6.59
C PHE A 68 -8.59 -4.30 -6.29
N GLY A 69 -9.19 -5.03 -5.36
CA GLY A 69 -10.33 -4.58 -4.59
C GLY A 69 -9.89 -4.35 -3.15
N PHE A 70 -10.70 -3.68 -2.34
CA PHE A 70 -10.32 -3.45 -0.96
C PHE A 70 -11.51 -3.42 0.00
N ASP A 71 -11.24 -3.80 1.25
CA ASP A 71 -12.03 -3.45 2.42
C ASP A 71 -11.16 -2.57 3.32
N TYR A 72 -11.73 -1.49 3.83
CA TYR A 72 -11.07 -0.64 4.81
C TYR A 72 -12.00 -0.46 6.01
N GLU A 73 -11.69 -1.20 7.08
CA GLU A 73 -12.38 -1.13 8.35
C GLU A 73 -11.61 -0.19 9.27
N TYR A 74 -12.27 0.79 9.87
CA TYR A 74 -11.61 1.72 10.77
C TYR A 74 -12.52 2.14 11.92
N ASP A 75 -11.89 2.41 13.04
CA ASP A 75 -12.47 3.07 14.21
C ASP A 75 -11.68 4.34 14.55
N GLU A 76 -11.91 4.95 15.70
CA GLU A 76 -11.24 6.19 16.12
C GLU A 76 -9.72 6.04 16.31
N ALA A 77 -9.20 4.82 16.45
CA ALA A 77 -7.80 4.55 16.82
C ALA A 77 -7.03 3.76 15.77
N THR A 78 -7.71 2.87 15.01
CA THR A 78 -7.04 1.90 14.14
C THR A 78 -7.76 1.76 12.80
N GLY A 79 -6.99 1.51 11.75
CA GLY A 79 -7.49 1.14 10.43
C GLY A 79 -6.92 -0.20 10.00
N LYS A 80 -7.77 -1.07 9.48
CA LYS A 80 -7.39 -2.35 8.88
C LYS A 80 -7.73 -2.33 7.41
N LEU A 81 -6.70 -2.37 6.56
CA LEU A 81 -6.83 -2.48 5.12
C LEU A 81 -6.64 -3.93 4.68
N THR A 82 -7.60 -4.45 3.94
CA THR A 82 -7.47 -5.72 3.21
C THR A 82 -7.52 -5.43 1.72
N LEU A 83 -6.49 -5.83 0.99
CA LEU A 83 -6.43 -5.76 -0.46
C LEU A 83 -6.75 -7.12 -1.05
N TRP A 84 -7.65 -7.16 -2.04
CA TRP A 84 -8.12 -8.37 -2.69
C TRP A 84 -7.59 -8.46 -4.10
N PHE A 85 -7.13 -9.64 -4.47
CA PHE A 85 -6.53 -9.92 -5.75
C PHE A 85 -7.05 -11.23 -6.34
N HIS A 86 -7.02 -11.34 -7.66
CA HIS A 86 -7.17 -12.62 -8.32
C HIS A 86 -6.02 -12.87 -9.30
N SER A 87 -5.75 -14.13 -9.57
CA SER A 87 -4.69 -14.57 -10.47
C SER A 87 -5.08 -15.87 -11.16
N ALA A 88 -4.41 -16.18 -12.27
CA ALA A 88 -4.37 -17.53 -12.77
C ALA A 88 -3.82 -18.46 -11.68
N PRO A 89 -4.18 -19.77 -11.69
CA PRO A 89 -3.84 -20.69 -10.60
C PRO A 89 -2.34 -20.99 -10.44
N ARG A 90 -1.50 -20.48 -11.34
CA ARG A 90 -0.04 -20.66 -11.34
C ARG A 90 0.67 -19.33 -11.56
N GLY A 91 1.91 -19.22 -11.06
CA GLY A 91 2.79 -18.09 -11.28
C GLY A 91 3.59 -17.74 -10.04
N ARG A 92 4.74 -17.07 -10.26
CA ARG A 92 5.78 -16.75 -9.27
C ARG A 92 5.21 -16.23 -7.95
N LYS A 93 4.28 -15.26 -7.98
CA LYS A 93 3.72 -14.68 -6.75
C LYS A 93 2.91 -15.70 -5.93
N LEU A 94 2.13 -16.57 -6.59
CA LEU A 94 1.37 -17.62 -5.89
C LEU A 94 2.29 -18.70 -5.34
N ASP A 95 3.35 -19.03 -6.06
CA ASP A 95 4.37 -19.98 -5.62
C ASP A 95 5.15 -19.43 -4.43
N ALA A 96 5.45 -18.13 -4.42
CA ALA A 96 6.04 -17.44 -3.28
C ALA A 96 5.13 -17.46 -2.04
N ILE A 97 3.81 -17.21 -2.20
CA ILE A 97 2.84 -17.29 -1.09
C ILE A 97 2.77 -18.72 -0.55
N ARG A 98 2.72 -19.74 -1.41
CA ARG A 98 2.68 -21.16 -1.00
C ARG A 98 3.94 -21.60 -0.28
N ALA A 99 5.11 -21.09 -0.70
CA ALA A 99 6.39 -21.42 -0.09
C ALA A 99 6.67 -20.68 1.22
N ALA A 100 5.96 -19.59 1.47
CA ALA A 100 6.13 -18.79 2.68
C ALA A 100 5.69 -19.56 3.94
N ALA A 101 6.36 -19.29 5.06
CA ALA A 101 6.06 -19.93 6.33
C ALA A 101 4.58 -19.68 6.74
N GLY A 102 3.85 -20.78 6.94
CA GLY A 102 2.41 -20.73 7.23
C GLY A 102 1.55 -20.14 6.12
N GLY A 103 2.03 -20.11 4.86
CA GLY A 103 1.31 -19.52 3.73
C GLY A 103 1.14 -18.00 3.83
N ARG A 104 2.02 -17.32 4.56
CA ARG A 104 1.97 -15.88 4.84
C ARG A 104 3.24 -15.19 4.36
N LEU A 105 3.18 -14.66 3.13
CA LEU A 105 4.31 -13.97 2.50
C LEU A 105 4.36 -12.51 2.96
N PRO A 106 5.45 -12.05 3.61
CA PRO A 106 5.63 -10.64 3.90
C PRO A 106 5.70 -9.82 2.62
N VAL A 107 4.97 -8.71 2.58
CA VAL A 107 4.91 -7.81 1.42
C VAL A 107 5.02 -6.36 1.86
N ALA A 108 5.52 -5.51 0.97
CA ALA A 108 5.35 -4.07 1.02
C ALA A 108 4.53 -3.64 -0.20
N PHE A 109 3.79 -2.55 -0.07
CA PHE A 109 3.00 -2.05 -1.20
C PHE A 109 2.99 -0.53 -1.24
N THR A 110 2.74 0.00 -2.42
CA THR A 110 2.44 1.41 -2.64
C THR A 110 1.36 1.57 -3.69
N MET A 111 0.58 2.62 -3.56
CA MET A 111 -0.37 3.09 -4.57
C MET A 111 -0.40 4.60 -4.56
N GLN A 112 -0.74 5.22 -5.68
CA GLN A 112 -0.76 6.67 -5.80
C GLN A 112 -1.85 7.15 -6.75
N THR A 113 -2.31 8.37 -6.52
CA THR A 113 -3.33 9.04 -7.33
C THR A 113 -3.10 10.55 -7.33
N ASP A 114 -3.86 11.29 -8.14
CA ASP A 114 -3.81 12.76 -8.25
C ASP A 114 -2.40 13.28 -8.57
N CYS A 115 -1.69 12.57 -9.45
CA CYS A 115 -0.36 12.97 -9.89
C CYS A 115 -0.46 14.18 -10.82
N GLU A 116 0.14 15.32 -10.40
CA GLU A 116 0.11 16.56 -11.16
C GLU A 116 1.46 17.25 -11.11
N VAL A 117 2.00 17.61 -12.26
CA VAL A 117 3.26 18.36 -12.38
C VAL A 117 3.06 19.79 -11.91
N VAL A 118 3.89 20.25 -10.99
CA VAL A 118 3.90 21.62 -10.48
C VAL A 118 5.11 22.36 -11.02
N ALA A 119 4.85 23.41 -11.81
CA ALA A 119 5.89 24.26 -12.37
C ALA A 119 6.56 25.11 -11.28
N GLY A 120 7.88 25.04 -11.25
CA GLY A 120 8.70 25.89 -10.37
C GLY A 120 9.24 27.13 -11.07
N ARG A 121 9.68 28.10 -10.26
CA ARG A 121 10.31 29.35 -10.76
C ARG A 121 11.65 29.09 -11.46
N THR A 122 12.34 28.01 -11.08
CA THR A 122 13.59 27.53 -11.68
C THR A 122 13.47 26.03 -11.94
N THR A 123 14.32 25.46 -12.77
CA THR A 123 14.32 24.02 -13.09
C THR A 123 14.42 23.12 -11.85
N CYS A 124 15.14 23.54 -10.82
CA CYS A 124 15.27 22.77 -9.57
C CYS A 124 14.04 22.84 -8.65
N ASN A 125 13.08 23.71 -8.93
CA ASN A 125 11.87 23.89 -8.14
C ASN A 125 10.63 23.21 -8.75
N TRP A 126 10.77 22.58 -9.91
CA TRP A 126 9.70 21.75 -10.47
C TRP A 126 9.51 20.52 -9.60
N GLY A 127 8.27 20.09 -9.47
CA GLY A 127 7.91 18.95 -8.67
C GLY A 127 6.62 18.32 -9.15
N GLU A 128 6.17 17.33 -8.41
CA GLU A 128 4.90 16.65 -8.64
C GLU A 128 4.14 16.61 -7.31
N THR A 129 2.86 16.90 -7.36
CA THR A 129 1.94 16.61 -6.27
C THR A 129 1.29 15.25 -6.52
N PHE A 130 1.09 14.51 -5.47
CA PHE A 130 0.38 13.23 -5.49
C PHE A 130 -0.16 12.91 -4.11
N LYS A 131 -1.12 12.00 -4.05
CA LYS A 131 -1.55 11.32 -2.84
C LYS A 131 -1.09 9.87 -2.93
N SER A 132 -0.56 9.32 -1.85
CA SER A 132 -0.09 7.93 -1.85
C SER A 132 -0.40 7.22 -0.55
N ILE A 133 -0.54 5.92 -0.65
CA ILE A 133 -0.55 4.98 0.48
C ILE A 133 0.69 4.11 0.34
N VAL A 134 1.45 3.99 1.42
CA VAL A 134 2.58 3.07 1.52
C VAL A 134 2.36 2.22 2.75
N GLY A 135 2.49 0.92 2.60
CA GLY A 135 2.28 0.00 3.70
C GLY A 135 3.06 -1.29 3.55
N ASN A 136 2.98 -2.09 4.59
CA ASN A 136 3.44 -3.47 4.60
C ASN A 136 2.39 -4.37 5.23
N GLY A 137 2.47 -5.64 4.92
CA GLY A 137 1.49 -6.61 5.37
C GLY A 137 1.91 -8.03 5.02
N THR A 138 0.92 -8.89 4.91
CA THR A 138 1.13 -10.30 4.63
C THR A 138 0.18 -10.75 3.53
N ALA A 139 0.69 -11.31 2.45
CA ALA A 139 -0.12 -11.94 1.42
C ALA A 139 -0.41 -13.40 1.76
N SER A 140 -1.66 -13.84 1.56
CA SER A 140 -2.12 -15.22 1.77
C SER A 140 -3.16 -15.62 0.73
N LEU A 141 -3.23 -16.93 0.43
CA LEU A 141 -4.30 -17.48 -0.40
C LEU A 141 -5.60 -17.51 0.39
N VAL A 142 -6.71 -17.35 -0.32
CA VAL A 142 -8.06 -17.48 0.23
C VAL A 142 -8.64 -18.82 -0.23
N GLU A 143 -9.09 -19.63 0.72
CA GLU A 143 -9.62 -20.98 0.44
C GLU A 143 -11.16 -21.05 0.58
N ASP A 144 -11.71 -20.21 1.45
CA ASP A 144 -13.16 -20.16 1.66
C ASP A 144 -13.86 -19.56 0.43
N LEU A 145 -14.92 -20.23 -0.05
CA LEU A 145 -15.59 -19.87 -1.30
C LEU A 145 -16.37 -18.57 -1.20
N ASP A 146 -16.95 -18.28 -0.04
CA ASP A 146 -17.72 -17.05 0.15
C ASP A 146 -16.79 -15.87 0.35
N GLU A 147 -15.66 -16.06 1.00
CA GLU A 147 -14.59 -15.06 1.10
C GLU A 147 -13.96 -14.79 -0.27
N CYS A 148 -13.72 -15.82 -1.09
CA CYS A 148 -13.28 -15.64 -2.49
C CYS A 148 -14.29 -14.82 -3.31
N ARG A 149 -15.58 -15.12 -3.16
CA ARG A 149 -16.66 -14.39 -3.84
C ARG A 149 -16.67 -12.93 -3.43
N HIS A 150 -16.57 -12.64 -2.14
CA HIS A 150 -16.46 -11.29 -1.61
C HIS A 150 -15.25 -10.55 -2.22
N GLY A 151 -14.06 -11.15 -2.21
CA GLY A 151 -12.86 -10.57 -2.81
C GLY A 151 -13.01 -10.23 -4.28
N LEU A 152 -13.68 -11.10 -5.07
CA LEU A 152 -13.98 -10.82 -6.48
C LEU A 152 -15.01 -9.70 -6.65
N GLN A 153 -16.01 -9.61 -5.77
CA GLN A 153 -17.01 -8.54 -5.79
C GLN A 153 -16.38 -7.18 -5.48
N THR A 154 -15.53 -7.09 -4.46
CA THR A 154 -14.82 -5.84 -4.15
C THR A 154 -13.89 -5.41 -5.27
N LEU A 155 -13.25 -6.37 -5.94
CA LEU A 155 -12.41 -6.09 -7.10
C LEU A 155 -13.21 -5.53 -8.27
N MET A 156 -14.39 -6.10 -8.57
CA MET A 156 -15.28 -5.56 -9.60
C MET A 156 -15.86 -4.19 -9.23
N ALA A 157 -16.18 -3.99 -7.97
CA ALA A 157 -16.63 -2.68 -7.48
C ALA A 157 -15.57 -1.60 -7.70
N GLN A 158 -14.31 -1.90 -7.36
CA GLN A 158 -13.18 -0.97 -7.49
C GLN A 158 -12.80 -0.74 -8.96
N GLN A 159 -12.59 -1.80 -9.74
CA GLN A 159 -11.99 -1.69 -11.07
C GLN A 159 -13.00 -1.41 -12.18
N ALA A 160 -14.22 -1.91 -12.04
CA ALA A 160 -15.25 -1.82 -13.08
C ALA A 160 -16.45 -0.97 -12.68
N HIS A 161 -16.45 -0.43 -11.46
CA HIS A 161 -17.58 0.30 -10.86
C HIS A 161 -18.88 -0.53 -10.85
N MET A 162 -18.75 -1.83 -10.64
CA MET A 162 -19.84 -2.81 -10.65
C MET A 162 -20.00 -3.46 -9.25
N PRO A 163 -20.61 -2.77 -8.27
CA PRO A 163 -20.66 -3.26 -6.88
C PRO A 163 -21.60 -4.45 -6.66
N ASN A 164 -22.51 -4.74 -7.60
CA ASN A 164 -23.55 -5.76 -7.44
C ASN A 164 -23.35 -6.97 -8.38
N VAL A 165 -22.10 -7.33 -8.68
CA VAL A 165 -21.82 -8.51 -9.52
C VAL A 165 -22.02 -9.78 -8.72
N GLU A 166 -22.78 -10.70 -9.25
CA GLU A 166 -22.91 -12.07 -8.72
C GLU A 166 -21.97 -13.01 -9.44
N PHE A 167 -21.29 -13.87 -8.68
CA PHE A 167 -20.42 -14.92 -9.20
C PHE A 167 -20.99 -16.28 -8.84
N THR A 168 -21.09 -17.16 -9.85
CA THR A 168 -21.36 -18.57 -9.62
C THR A 168 -20.14 -19.26 -9.00
N ASP A 169 -20.33 -20.35 -8.29
CA ASP A 169 -19.24 -21.15 -7.74
C ASP A 169 -18.22 -21.58 -8.79
N ALA A 170 -18.67 -21.89 -9.98
CA ALA A 170 -17.79 -22.26 -11.10
C ALA A 170 -16.86 -21.10 -11.51
N GLN A 171 -17.38 -19.89 -11.55
CA GLN A 171 -16.58 -18.70 -11.85
C GLN A 171 -15.56 -18.43 -10.73
N VAL A 172 -15.99 -18.49 -9.47
CA VAL A 172 -15.08 -18.30 -8.30
C VAL A 172 -13.95 -19.33 -8.33
N ARG A 173 -14.26 -20.62 -8.61
CA ARG A 173 -13.26 -21.70 -8.67
C ARG A 173 -12.33 -21.63 -9.87
N SER A 174 -12.63 -20.84 -10.89
CA SER A 174 -11.81 -20.71 -12.10
C SER A 174 -10.54 -19.86 -11.90
N VAL A 175 -10.45 -19.13 -10.82
CA VAL A 175 -9.32 -18.25 -10.48
C VAL A 175 -8.77 -18.57 -9.08
N THR A 176 -7.61 -18.06 -8.77
CA THR A 176 -7.07 -18.08 -7.41
C THR A 176 -7.21 -16.69 -6.80
N VAL A 177 -7.96 -16.61 -5.71
CA VAL A 177 -8.10 -15.39 -4.91
C VAL A 177 -7.04 -15.38 -3.80
N TRP A 178 -6.47 -14.22 -3.56
CA TRP A 178 -5.51 -13.99 -2.48
C TRP A 178 -5.64 -12.56 -1.95
N LYS A 179 -5.18 -12.34 -0.75
CA LYS A 179 -5.29 -11.06 -0.07
C LYS A 179 -4.03 -10.74 0.70
#